data_0951b2a76538f20926a2e7941279352e
#
_entry.id   0951b2a76538f20926a2e7941279352e
#
_cell.length_a   1.000
_cell.length_b   1.000
_cell.length_c   1.000
_cell.angle_alpha   90.00
_cell.angle_beta   90.00
_cell.angle_gamma   90.00
#
_symmetry.space_group_name_H-M   'P 1'
#
loop_
_entity.id
_entity.type
_entity.pdbx_description
1 polymer ?
#
loop_
_entity_poly.entity_id
_entity_poly.type
_entity_poly.pdbx_seq_one_letter_code
_entity_poly.pdbx_strand_id
1 'polypeptide(L)'
;MLQGISNIFIMRLKFAFLLLTFCVLMLSCTDKKPVSQAQGISIGQKESTPVKRVNSVEVAKQKPLTYKILVPTAYRYCNPDTLINKNWVELYKDGKDYYVGKARYSIKIISDECGDGSAPKLLGKRNTILFVNQLPIRLGKVQAANIEISDTSYLVPGTTYSFTFLGKRYKLEAKAQGEDVFINYALLLNGERFFREVEAGDACFNFLFAGDLDGDSKLDLVLSAPTDYENLRIFMFLSSCAPPGLQIGKAAEIVDDFSC
;
A
#
# COMPACT_ATOMS: atom_id res chain seq x y z
N MET A 1 -4.35 -43.05 -1.95
CA MET A 1 -4.22 -41.93 -2.87
C MET A 1 -5.54 -41.50 -3.54
N LEU A 2 -6.70 -41.80 -2.94
CA LEU A 2 -8.04 -41.56 -3.53
C LEU A 2 -8.98 -40.71 -2.67
N GLN A 3 -8.54 -40.17 -1.53
CA GLN A 3 -9.37 -39.33 -0.65
C GLN A 3 -9.21 -37.80 -0.84
N GLY A 4 -8.22 -37.36 -1.64
CA GLY A 4 -7.97 -35.92 -1.86
C GLY A 4 -8.84 -35.29 -2.95
N ILE A 5 -9.41 -36.05 -3.86
CA ILE A 5 -10.12 -35.53 -5.06
C ILE A 5 -11.59 -35.20 -4.76
N SER A 6 -12.18 -35.86 -3.76
CA SER A 6 -13.61 -35.66 -3.42
C SER A 6 -13.92 -34.30 -2.80
N ASN A 7 -12.99 -33.73 -2.05
CA ASN A 7 -13.25 -32.46 -1.33
C ASN A 7 -13.20 -31.21 -2.23
N ILE A 8 -12.45 -31.26 -3.34
CA ILE A 8 -12.34 -30.11 -4.26
C ILE A 8 -13.61 -30.01 -5.13
N PHE A 9 -14.24 -31.15 -5.43
CA PHE A 9 -15.46 -31.15 -6.24
C PHE A 9 -16.69 -30.66 -5.47
N ILE A 10 -16.77 -30.97 -4.18
CA ILE A 10 -17.88 -30.53 -3.31
C ILE A 10 -17.79 -29.01 -3.03
N MET A 11 -16.57 -28.46 -2.94
CA MET A 11 -16.40 -27.02 -2.72
C MET A 11 -16.78 -26.17 -3.95
N ARG A 12 -16.51 -26.65 -5.16
CA ARG A 12 -16.91 -25.98 -6.40
C ARG A 12 -18.43 -26.00 -6.64
N LEU A 13 -19.11 -27.05 -6.21
CA LEU A 13 -20.58 -27.15 -6.37
C LEU A 13 -21.35 -26.22 -5.41
N LYS A 14 -20.80 -25.96 -4.21
CA LYS A 14 -21.40 -24.99 -3.26
C LYS A 14 -21.25 -23.54 -3.71
N PHE A 15 -20.18 -23.20 -4.42
CA PHE A 15 -19.98 -21.83 -4.94
C PHE A 15 -20.91 -21.53 -6.13
N ALA A 16 -21.19 -22.53 -6.99
CA ALA A 16 -22.11 -22.35 -8.11
C ALA A 16 -23.58 -22.17 -7.68
N PHE A 17 -23.98 -22.75 -6.55
CA PHE A 17 -25.35 -22.62 -6.02
C PHE A 17 -25.59 -21.27 -5.31
N LEU A 18 -24.52 -20.65 -4.75
CA LEU A 18 -24.63 -19.34 -4.09
C LEU A 18 -24.77 -18.19 -5.08
N LEU A 19 -24.18 -18.32 -6.29
CA LEU A 19 -24.30 -17.30 -7.35
C LEU A 19 -25.67 -17.30 -8.05
N LEU A 20 -26.38 -18.44 -8.07
CA LEU A 20 -27.69 -18.53 -8.72
C LEU A 20 -28.83 -17.94 -7.88
N THR A 21 -28.68 -17.88 -6.55
CA THR A 21 -29.69 -17.29 -5.65
C THR A 21 -29.64 -15.77 -5.56
N PHE A 22 -28.52 -15.13 -5.98
CA PHE A 22 -28.37 -13.67 -5.95
C PHE A 22 -28.93 -12.96 -7.19
N CYS A 23 -29.14 -13.67 -8.29
CA CYS A 23 -29.66 -13.10 -9.56
C CYS A 23 -31.19 -12.94 -9.64
N VAL A 24 -31.96 -13.46 -8.68
CA VAL A 24 -33.45 -13.45 -8.75
C VAL A 24 -34.08 -12.30 -7.96
N LEU A 25 -33.30 -11.50 -7.20
CA LEU A 25 -33.85 -10.45 -6.33
C LEU A 25 -33.75 -9.02 -6.89
N MET A 26 -33.30 -8.82 -8.14
CA MET A 26 -33.12 -7.46 -8.73
C MET A 26 -34.14 -7.10 -9.81
N LEU A 27 -35.32 -7.70 -9.80
CA LEU A 27 -36.38 -7.35 -10.74
C LEU A 27 -37.66 -7.00 -9.99
N SER A 28 -37.76 -5.79 -9.44
CA SER A 28 -39.01 -5.07 -9.21
C SER A 28 -38.74 -3.72 -8.57
N CYS A 29 -38.97 -2.65 -9.31
CA CYS A 29 -39.65 -1.43 -8.90
C CYS A 29 -39.37 -0.31 -9.91
N THR A 30 -40.25 -0.21 -10.88
CA THR A 30 -40.51 1.05 -11.60
C THR A 30 -41.90 1.49 -11.21
N ASP A 31 -42.02 2.61 -10.51
CA ASP A 31 -43.23 3.44 -10.57
C ASP A 31 -42.87 4.90 -10.33
N LYS A 32 -42.96 5.69 -11.38
CA LYS A 32 -42.89 7.16 -11.36
C LYS A 32 -44.28 7.72 -11.12
N LYS A 33 -44.48 8.55 -10.08
CA LYS A 33 -45.60 9.50 -9.98
C LYS A 33 -45.11 10.93 -10.03
N PRO A 34 -45.83 11.85 -10.68
CA PRO A 34 -45.42 13.23 -10.88
C PRO A 34 -45.66 14.10 -9.62
N VAL A 35 -44.70 15.01 -9.36
CA VAL A 35 -44.80 15.97 -8.25
C VAL A 35 -45.48 17.23 -8.74
N SER A 36 -46.56 17.59 -8.02
CA SER A 36 -47.33 18.81 -8.08
C SER A 36 -46.57 20.01 -7.55
N GLN A 37 -46.72 21.16 -8.19
CA GLN A 37 -46.26 22.49 -7.75
C GLN A 37 -46.99 22.91 -6.45
N ALA A 38 -46.27 23.45 -5.50
CA ALA A 38 -46.80 24.20 -4.35
C ALA A 38 -45.87 25.34 -3.96
N GLN A 39 -46.33 26.52 -4.18
CA GLN A 39 -46.40 27.76 -3.39
C GLN A 39 -45.23 28.13 -2.49
N GLY A 40 -44.76 29.36 -2.73
CA GLY A 40 -43.74 30.07 -1.97
C GLY A 40 -44.11 30.34 -0.50
N ILE A 41 -43.13 30.16 0.35
CA ILE A 41 -43.11 30.66 1.71
C ILE A 41 -41.88 31.55 1.89
N SER A 42 -42.13 32.83 2.18
CA SER A 42 -41.14 33.81 2.61
C SER A 42 -40.55 33.40 3.96
N ILE A 43 -39.24 33.14 4.00
CA ILE A 43 -38.53 32.90 5.27
C ILE A 43 -37.59 34.04 5.55
N GLY A 44 -37.81 34.65 6.70
CA GLY A 44 -37.04 35.75 7.23
C GLY A 44 -35.54 35.46 7.35
N GLN A 45 -34.74 36.44 7.04
CA GLN A 45 -33.30 36.46 7.27
C GLN A 45 -33.00 36.27 8.75
N LYS A 46 -32.41 35.15 9.11
CA LYS A 46 -31.76 34.91 10.39
C LYS A 46 -30.27 35.24 10.22
N GLU A 47 -29.84 36.21 10.95
CA GLU A 47 -28.46 36.70 11.06
C GLU A 47 -27.51 35.52 11.32
N SER A 48 -26.58 35.25 10.41
CA SER A 48 -25.57 34.20 10.55
C SER A 48 -24.42 34.72 11.41
N THR A 49 -24.26 34.15 12.58
CA THR A 49 -23.07 34.29 13.41
C THR A 49 -21.81 33.90 12.61
N PRO A 50 -20.70 34.66 12.65
CA PRO A 50 -19.51 34.33 11.89
C PRO A 50 -18.90 33.03 12.39
N VAL A 51 -18.90 31.99 11.53
CA VAL A 51 -18.15 30.76 11.76
C VAL A 51 -16.67 31.12 11.84
N LYS A 52 -16.09 30.95 13.02
CA LYS A 52 -14.66 31.08 13.26
C LYS A 52 -13.92 30.15 12.30
N ARG A 53 -13.21 30.71 11.31
CA ARG A 53 -12.32 29.93 10.43
C ARG A 53 -11.33 29.19 11.32
N VAL A 54 -11.44 27.88 11.33
CA VAL A 54 -10.43 27.00 11.91
C VAL A 54 -9.17 27.22 11.08
N ASN A 55 -8.14 27.72 11.74
CA ASN A 55 -6.84 27.99 11.15
C ASN A 55 -6.40 26.78 10.33
N SER A 56 -6.03 27.03 9.09
CA SER A 56 -5.37 26.09 8.19
C SER A 56 -4.25 25.38 8.97
N VAL A 57 -4.40 24.08 9.15
CA VAL A 57 -3.33 23.23 9.67
C VAL A 57 -2.15 23.46 8.72
N GLU A 58 -1.10 24.03 9.24
CA GLU A 58 0.16 24.23 8.54
C GLU A 58 0.61 22.84 8.06
N VAL A 59 0.50 22.60 6.75
CA VAL A 59 1.04 21.39 6.12
C VAL A 59 2.55 21.50 6.27
N ALA A 60 3.08 20.84 7.28
CA ALA A 60 4.53 20.77 7.49
C ALA A 60 5.16 20.39 6.15
N LYS A 61 6.03 21.26 5.60
CA LYS A 61 6.74 21.03 4.35
C LYS A 61 7.41 19.67 4.45
N GLN A 62 6.91 18.68 3.71
CA GLN A 62 7.52 17.37 3.68
C GLN A 62 8.97 17.52 3.21
N LYS A 63 9.90 17.01 4.01
CA LYS A 63 11.31 16.92 3.61
C LYS A 63 11.36 16.19 2.27
N PRO A 64 12.13 16.66 1.27
CA PRO A 64 12.23 15.96 0.00
C PRO A 64 12.68 14.50 0.23
N LEU A 65 12.10 13.57 -0.55
CA LEU A 65 12.43 12.16 -0.47
C LEU A 65 13.93 11.96 -0.72
N THR A 66 14.59 11.20 0.14
CA THR A 66 16.04 11.02 0.13
C THR A 66 16.47 10.03 -0.95
N TYR A 67 15.64 9.01 -1.20
CA TYR A 67 15.97 7.90 -2.08
C TYR A 67 14.95 7.75 -3.21
N LYS A 68 15.38 7.06 -4.29
CA LYS A 68 14.50 6.56 -5.34
C LYS A 68 14.39 5.04 -5.18
N ILE A 69 13.20 4.52 -5.39
CA ILE A 69 12.94 3.08 -5.38
C ILE A 69 12.27 2.63 -6.67
N LEU A 70 12.50 1.38 -7.06
CA LEU A 70 11.79 0.66 -8.12
C LEU A 70 11.45 -0.74 -7.60
N VAL A 71 10.42 -1.36 -8.15
CA VAL A 71 10.03 -2.72 -7.83
C VAL A 71 9.97 -3.59 -9.08
N PRO A 72 10.09 -4.91 -8.97
CA PRO A 72 9.89 -5.81 -10.11
C PRO A 72 8.44 -5.78 -10.59
N THR A 73 8.15 -4.98 -11.62
CA THR A 73 6.81 -4.83 -12.22
C THR A 73 6.91 -4.34 -13.66
N ALA A 74 5.79 -4.28 -14.38
CA ALA A 74 5.65 -3.52 -15.61
C ALA A 74 5.49 -2.04 -15.29
N TYR A 75 5.99 -1.17 -16.15
CA TYR A 75 5.91 0.28 -15.98
C TYR A 75 5.28 0.90 -17.23
N ARG A 76 4.22 1.67 -17.07
CA ARG A 76 3.53 2.35 -18.19
C ARG A 76 4.00 3.77 -18.36
N TYR A 77 4.21 4.49 -17.28
CA TYR A 77 4.48 5.93 -17.31
C TYR A 77 5.95 6.29 -17.10
N CYS A 78 6.80 5.32 -16.79
CA CYS A 78 8.24 5.55 -16.75
C CYS A 78 9.01 4.39 -17.38
N ASN A 79 10.15 4.69 -18.01
CA ASN A 79 11.04 3.64 -18.48
C ASN A 79 12.06 3.33 -17.38
N PRO A 80 11.99 2.18 -16.70
CA PRO A 80 12.91 1.82 -15.63
C PRO A 80 14.36 1.71 -16.12
N ASP A 81 14.61 1.45 -17.43
CA ASP A 81 15.96 1.37 -17.99
C ASP A 81 16.70 2.71 -17.95
N THR A 82 15.97 3.83 -17.98
CA THR A 82 16.57 5.16 -17.86
C THR A 82 16.89 5.54 -16.41
N LEU A 83 16.34 4.83 -15.45
CA LEU A 83 16.45 5.13 -14.02
C LEU A 83 17.45 4.22 -13.32
N ILE A 84 17.34 2.89 -13.52
CA ILE A 84 18.15 1.89 -12.82
C ILE A 84 19.56 1.78 -13.46
N ASN A 85 20.57 1.67 -12.62
CA ASN A 85 21.96 1.52 -13.08
C ASN A 85 22.78 0.71 -12.07
N LYS A 86 24.10 0.55 -12.34
CA LYS A 86 25.03 -0.25 -11.53
C LYS A 86 25.22 0.21 -10.08
N ASN A 87 24.78 1.44 -9.73
CA ASN A 87 24.90 1.98 -8.38
C ASN A 87 23.70 1.64 -7.51
N TRP A 88 22.67 1.01 -8.09
CA TRP A 88 21.51 0.56 -7.34
C TRP A 88 21.82 -0.72 -6.57
N VAL A 89 21.18 -0.84 -5.44
CA VAL A 89 21.12 -2.07 -4.63
C VAL A 89 19.73 -2.66 -4.69
N GLU A 90 19.60 -3.93 -4.34
CA GLU A 90 18.32 -4.60 -4.23
C GLU A 90 18.16 -5.21 -2.84
N LEU A 91 16.98 -5.05 -2.25
CA LEU A 91 16.51 -5.86 -1.14
C LEU A 91 15.84 -7.11 -1.72
N TYR A 92 16.30 -8.28 -1.30
CA TYR A 92 15.74 -9.56 -1.77
C TYR A 92 15.63 -10.56 -0.63
N LYS A 93 14.74 -11.53 -0.79
CA LYS A 93 14.53 -12.64 0.15
C LYS A 93 15.21 -13.90 -0.40
N ASP A 94 15.94 -14.61 0.45
CA ASP A 94 16.50 -15.91 0.15
C ASP A 94 16.15 -16.88 1.29
N GLY A 95 15.30 -17.86 1.00
CA GLY A 95 14.65 -18.66 2.00
C GLY A 95 13.82 -17.78 2.96
N LYS A 96 14.18 -17.81 4.24
CA LYS A 96 13.54 -16.98 5.29
C LYS A 96 14.31 -15.69 5.61
N ASP A 97 15.48 -15.52 5.04
CA ASP A 97 16.38 -14.41 5.34
C ASP A 97 16.29 -13.32 4.26
N TYR A 98 16.62 -12.10 4.66
CA TYR A 98 16.67 -10.93 3.80
C TYR A 98 18.10 -10.47 3.59
N TYR A 99 18.37 -9.94 2.40
CA TYR A 99 19.71 -9.50 2.00
C TYR A 99 19.62 -8.21 1.21
N VAL A 100 20.64 -7.37 1.34
CA VAL A 100 20.90 -6.29 0.40
C VAL A 100 22.11 -6.65 -0.45
N GLY A 101 21.98 -6.51 -1.75
CA GLY A 101 23.04 -6.79 -2.70
C GLY A 101 23.08 -5.75 -3.83
N LYS A 102 24.11 -5.82 -4.66
CA LYS A 102 24.11 -5.06 -5.93
C LYS A 102 22.90 -5.50 -6.77
N ALA A 103 22.20 -4.55 -7.36
CA ALA A 103 21.01 -4.81 -8.17
C ALA A 103 21.32 -5.79 -9.31
N ARG A 104 20.53 -6.86 -9.39
CA ARG A 104 20.56 -7.86 -10.48
C ARG A 104 19.20 -7.89 -11.14
N TYR A 105 19.11 -7.36 -12.34
CA TYR A 105 17.85 -7.19 -13.05
C TYR A 105 17.96 -7.50 -14.52
N SER A 106 16.82 -7.55 -15.18
CA SER A 106 16.67 -7.47 -16.62
C SER A 106 15.40 -6.70 -16.95
N ILE A 107 15.35 -6.06 -18.10
CA ILE A 107 14.17 -5.38 -18.59
C ILE A 107 13.70 -6.11 -19.83
N LYS A 108 12.41 -6.39 -19.93
CA LYS A 108 11.75 -7.00 -21.08
C LYS A 108 10.59 -6.13 -21.51
N ILE A 109 10.40 -5.98 -22.80
CA ILE A 109 9.17 -5.42 -23.34
C ILE A 109 8.10 -6.53 -23.33
N ILE A 110 6.96 -6.24 -22.77
CA ILE A 110 5.80 -7.15 -22.73
C ILE A 110 4.62 -6.50 -23.46
N SER A 111 3.66 -7.31 -23.92
CA SER A 111 2.36 -6.81 -24.39
C SER A 111 1.60 -6.16 -23.22
N ASP A 112 0.99 -5.01 -23.49
CA ASP A 112 0.16 -4.28 -22.56
C ASP A 112 -1.12 -3.87 -23.27
N GLU A 113 -2.21 -4.57 -22.94
CA GLU A 113 -3.51 -4.40 -23.59
C GLU A 113 -4.20 -3.09 -23.16
N CYS A 114 -3.80 -2.52 -22.03
CA CYS A 114 -4.40 -1.31 -21.47
C CYS A 114 -3.60 -0.03 -21.75
N GLY A 115 -2.42 -0.14 -22.37
CA GLY A 115 -1.56 0.97 -22.75
C GLY A 115 -1.34 1.07 -24.26
N ASP A 116 -0.19 1.58 -24.66
CA ASP A 116 0.21 1.75 -26.06
C ASP A 116 0.61 0.43 -26.75
N GLY A 117 0.10 -0.71 -26.28
CA GLY A 117 0.36 -2.05 -26.83
C GLY A 117 1.63 -2.71 -26.27
N SER A 118 2.51 -1.99 -25.61
CA SER A 118 3.70 -2.57 -24.96
C SER A 118 4.18 -1.74 -23.75
N ALA A 119 4.72 -2.43 -22.75
CA ALA A 119 5.32 -1.82 -21.58
C ALA A 119 6.67 -2.46 -21.21
N PRO A 120 7.65 -1.70 -20.71
CA PRO A 120 8.87 -2.24 -20.15
C PRO A 120 8.56 -2.88 -18.77
N LYS A 121 8.95 -4.15 -18.61
CA LYS A 121 8.86 -4.90 -17.35
C LYS A 121 10.24 -5.06 -16.75
N LEU A 122 10.44 -4.49 -15.56
CA LEU A 122 11.62 -4.71 -14.73
C LEU A 122 11.47 -6.05 -13.99
N LEU A 123 12.47 -6.90 -14.11
CA LEU A 123 12.51 -8.22 -13.49
C LEU A 123 13.72 -8.31 -12.57
N GLY A 124 13.53 -8.65 -11.31
CA GLY A 124 14.61 -9.07 -10.43
C GLY A 124 15.13 -10.45 -10.83
N LYS A 125 16.46 -10.66 -10.74
CA LYS A 125 17.08 -11.98 -10.96
C LYS A 125 17.12 -12.84 -9.68
N ARG A 126 16.63 -12.32 -8.58
CA ARG A 126 16.43 -12.98 -7.29
C ARG A 126 14.97 -12.77 -6.86
N ASN A 127 14.58 -13.24 -5.71
CA ASN A 127 13.28 -12.87 -5.11
C ASN A 127 13.37 -11.44 -4.58
N THR A 128 13.49 -10.49 -5.51
CA THR A 128 13.71 -9.07 -5.25
C THR A 128 12.42 -8.42 -4.78
N ILE A 129 12.48 -7.74 -3.63
CA ILE A 129 11.37 -6.97 -3.08
C ILE A 129 11.36 -5.58 -3.69
N LEU A 130 12.52 -4.88 -3.64
CA LEU A 130 12.68 -3.57 -4.25
C LEU A 130 14.13 -3.30 -4.63
N PHE A 131 14.31 -2.36 -5.53
CA PHE A 131 15.60 -1.74 -5.87
C PHE A 131 15.65 -0.34 -5.25
N VAL A 132 16.80 0.05 -4.71
CA VAL A 132 17.01 1.37 -4.08
C VAL A 132 18.23 2.04 -4.68
N ASN A 133 18.12 3.32 -5.02
CA ASN A 133 19.24 4.11 -5.49
C ASN A 133 20.02 4.67 -4.29
N GLN A 134 21.35 4.44 -4.29
CA GLN A 134 22.31 5.07 -3.37
C GLN A 134 22.01 4.89 -1.87
N LEU A 135 21.36 3.80 -1.48
CA LEU A 135 21.18 3.50 -0.06
C LEU A 135 22.58 3.25 0.56
N PRO A 136 22.97 4.02 1.59
CA PRO A 136 24.28 3.86 2.24
C PRO A 136 24.27 2.66 3.18
N ILE A 137 24.25 1.45 2.63
CA ILE A 137 24.15 0.22 3.39
C ILE A 137 25.32 -0.72 3.10
N ARG A 138 25.69 -1.48 4.12
CA ARG A 138 26.61 -2.60 3.96
C ARG A 138 25.91 -3.76 3.26
N LEU A 139 26.47 -4.20 2.15
CA LEU A 139 25.95 -5.37 1.42
C LEU A 139 26.06 -6.63 2.29
N GLY A 140 25.04 -7.48 2.20
CA GLY A 140 25.00 -8.74 2.93
C GLY A 140 23.62 -9.04 3.52
N LYS A 141 23.62 -9.90 4.55
CA LYS A 141 22.41 -10.25 5.29
C LYS A 141 21.92 -9.05 6.10
N VAL A 142 20.62 -8.80 6.04
CA VAL A 142 19.92 -7.73 6.76
C VAL A 142 19.26 -8.31 8.01
N GLN A 143 19.30 -7.59 9.11
CA GLN A 143 18.55 -7.98 10.29
C GLN A 143 17.08 -7.66 10.09
N ALA A 144 16.27 -8.71 9.99
CA ALA A 144 14.81 -8.59 9.87
C ALA A 144 14.14 -8.71 11.24
N ALA A 145 12.98 -8.08 11.37
CA ALA A 145 12.13 -8.25 12.55
C ALA A 145 11.58 -9.67 12.62
N ASN A 146 11.31 -10.14 13.83
CA ASN A 146 10.63 -11.42 14.05
C ASN A 146 9.11 -11.25 13.80
N ILE A 147 8.75 -11.17 12.53
CA ILE A 147 7.39 -11.11 12.04
C ILE A 147 7.29 -11.99 10.79
N GLU A 148 6.25 -12.81 10.72
CA GLU A 148 5.94 -13.56 9.51
C GLU A 148 5.21 -12.64 8.53
N ILE A 149 5.86 -12.37 7.40
CA ILE A 149 5.29 -11.57 6.31
C ILE A 149 4.86 -12.52 5.20
N SER A 150 3.58 -12.50 4.88
CA SER A 150 2.94 -13.26 3.81
C SER A 150 2.13 -12.35 2.90
N ASP A 151 1.66 -12.87 1.77
CA ASP A 151 0.79 -12.14 0.84
C ASP A 151 -0.56 -11.73 1.47
N THR A 152 -0.88 -12.27 2.66
CA THR A 152 -2.09 -11.93 3.43
C THR A 152 -1.80 -11.09 4.67
N SER A 153 -0.62 -10.52 4.81
CA SER A 153 -0.24 -9.63 5.93
C SER A 153 -0.79 -8.22 5.74
N TYR A 154 -2.11 -8.13 5.55
CA TYR A 154 -2.79 -6.86 5.30
C TYR A 154 -2.91 -5.99 6.55
N LEU A 155 -2.74 -4.70 6.34
CA LEU A 155 -2.90 -3.65 7.34
C LEU A 155 -4.28 -3.00 7.20
N VAL A 156 -5.36 -3.80 7.32
CA VAL A 156 -6.73 -3.27 7.31
C VAL A 156 -7.02 -2.51 8.61
N PRO A 157 -7.90 -1.50 8.61
CA PRO A 157 -8.29 -0.79 9.83
C PRO A 157 -8.74 -1.74 10.93
N GLY A 158 -8.27 -1.48 12.16
CA GLY A 158 -8.50 -2.35 13.31
C GLY A 158 -7.45 -3.46 13.48
N THR A 159 -6.59 -3.72 12.49
CA THR A 159 -5.51 -4.70 12.67
C THR A 159 -4.38 -4.15 13.52
N THR A 160 -3.75 -5.06 14.24
CA THR A 160 -2.57 -4.80 15.06
C THR A 160 -1.57 -5.92 14.87
N TYR A 161 -0.34 -5.54 14.47
CA TYR A 161 0.80 -6.45 14.45
C TYR A 161 1.72 -6.14 15.63
N SER A 162 2.03 -7.17 16.43
CA SER A 162 3.01 -7.08 17.51
C SER A 162 4.22 -7.97 17.17
N PHE A 163 5.39 -7.40 17.13
CA PHE A 163 6.61 -8.10 16.76
C PHE A 163 7.82 -7.60 17.55
N THR A 164 8.93 -8.31 17.43
CA THR A 164 10.19 -7.90 18.06
C THR A 164 11.27 -7.66 17.00
N PHE A 165 12.08 -6.63 17.26
CA PHE A 165 13.27 -6.34 16.49
C PHE A 165 14.40 -5.92 17.45
N LEU A 166 15.56 -6.59 17.36
CA LEU A 166 16.72 -6.38 18.24
C LEU A 166 16.35 -6.29 19.73
N GLY A 167 15.49 -7.19 20.19
CA GLY A 167 15.04 -7.25 21.60
C GLY A 167 14.00 -6.20 21.99
N LYS A 168 13.68 -5.23 21.14
CA LYS A 168 12.64 -4.22 21.37
C LYS A 168 11.32 -4.69 20.80
N ARG A 169 10.24 -4.49 21.55
CA ARG A 169 8.87 -4.75 21.06
C ARG A 169 8.35 -3.58 20.27
N TYR A 170 7.64 -3.88 19.18
CA TYR A 170 6.96 -2.93 18.33
C TYR A 170 5.51 -3.34 18.18
N LYS A 171 4.64 -2.33 18.09
CA LYS A 171 3.22 -2.47 17.80
C LYS A 171 2.89 -1.58 16.62
N LEU A 172 2.48 -2.18 15.51
CA LEU A 172 1.97 -1.45 14.34
C LEU A 172 0.46 -1.60 14.30
N GLU A 173 -0.25 -0.47 14.22
CA GLU A 173 -1.71 -0.40 14.20
C GLU A 173 -2.17 0.32 12.95
N ALA A 174 -3.19 -0.23 12.30
CA ALA A 174 -3.92 0.43 11.23
C ALA A 174 -5.25 0.95 11.76
N LYS A 175 -5.56 2.22 11.52
CA LYS A 175 -6.81 2.88 11.93
C LYS A 175 -7.40 3.66 10.77
N ALA A 176 -8.72 3.66 10.65
CA ALA A 176 -9.46 4.51 9.72
C ALA A 176 -10.87 4.76 10.24
N GLN A 177 -11.62 5.58 9.51
CA GLN A 177 -13.05 5.77 9.64
C GLN A 177 -13.72 5.22 8.36
N GLY A 178 -15.00 4.83 8.46
CA GLY A 178 -15.75 4.23 7.35
C GLY A 178 -15.55 2.71 7.27
N GLU A 179 -16.47 2.03 6.61
CA GLU A 179 -16.47 0.57 6.45
C GLU A 179 -16.10 0.18 5.01
N ASP A 180 -16.65 0.88 4.00
CA ASP A 180 -16.43 0.58 2.59
C ASP A 180 -15.26 1.37 1.99
N VAL A 181 -15.10 2.63 2.40
CA VAL A 181 -13.98 3.50 2.02
C VAL A 181 -13.27 3.96 3.26
N PHE A 182 -11.98 3.70 3.34
CA PHE A 182 -11.19 4.05 4.52
C PHE A 182 -10.82 5.53 4.51
N ILE A 183 -11.57 6.32 5.27
CA ILE A 183 -11.33 7.75 5.43
C ILE A 183 -10.39 7.98 6.62
N ASN A 184 -9.46 8.93 6.48
CA ASN A 184 -8.45 9.23 7.49
C ASN A 184 -7.63 8.00 7.92
N TYR A 185 -7.28 7.14 6.95
CA TYR A 185 -6.45 5.99 7.22
C TYR A 185 -5.10 6.42 7.81
N ALA A 186 -4.68 5.75 8.87
CA ALA A 186 -3.44 6.05 9.57
C ALA A 186 -2.72 4.78 10.01
N LEU A 187 -1.39 4.80 9.91
CA LEU A 187 -0.52 3.79 10.53
C LEU A 187 0.20 4.41 11.73
N LEU A 188 0.15 3.69 12.83
CA LEU A 188 0.80 4.06 14.09
C LEU A 188 1.84 3.03 14.47
N LEU A 189 3.05 3.47 14.79
CA LEU A 189 4.10 2.63 15.35
C LEU A 189 4.28 2.99 16.83
N ASN A 190 4.01 2.04 17.71
CA ASN A 190 4.00 2.24 19.18
C ASN A 190 3.10 3.41 19.62
N GLY A 191 1.96 3.62 18.94
CA GLY A 191 1.03 4.71 19.21
C GLY A 191 1.35 6.03 18.52
N GLU A 192 2.53 6.20 17.92
CA GLU A 192 2.93 7.39 17.17
C GLU A 192 2.55 7.26 15.69
N ARG A 193 1.77 8.21 15.18
CA ARG A 193 1.32 8.21 13.79
C ARG A 193 2.43 8.66 12.85
N PHE A 194 2.93 7.75 12.03
CA PHE A 194 3.96 8.03 11.03
C PHE A 194 3.44 8.13 9.58
N PHE A 195 2.24 7.63 9.31
CA PHE A 195 1.59 7.69 8.00
C PHE A 195 0.12 8.09 8.14
N ARG A 196 -0.38 8.87 7.18
CA ARG A 196 -1.78 9.22 7.05
C ARG A 196 -2.15 9.35 5.58
N GLU A 197 -3.30 8.82 5.21
CA GLU A 197 -3.99 9.05 3.95
C GLU A 197 -5.39 9.58 4.25
N VAL A 198 -5.83 10.59 3.52
CA VAL A 198 -7.15 11.19 3.74
C VAL A 198 -8.23 10.22 3.27
N GLU A 199 -8.00 9.59 2.13
CA GLU A 199 -8.89 8.63 1.51
C GLU A 199 -8.02 7.50 0.92
N ALA A 200 -8.11 6.31 1.49
CA ALA A 200 -7.27 5.17 1.13
C ALA A 200 -8.00 4.17 0.20
N GLY A 201 -9.21 4.51 -0.26
CA GLY A 201 -10.01 3.59 -1.06
C GLY A 201 -10.32 2.30 -0.32
N ASP A 202 -10.51 1.23 -1.09
CA ASP A 202 -10.77 -0.14 -0.60
C ASP A 202 -9.53 -1.03 -0.64
N ALA A 203 -8.39 -0.51 -1.10
CA ALA A 203 -7.17 -1.27 -1.25
C ALA A 203 -6.47 -1.51 0.09
N CYS A 204 -5.97 -2.72 0.27
CA CYS A 204 -5.33 -3.14 1.50
C CYS A 204 -3.83 -2.83 1.48
N PHE A 205 -3.36 -2.15 2.50
CA PHE A 205 -1.93 -1.98 2.73
C PHE A 205 -1.31 -3.29 3.19
N ASN A 206 -0.08 -3.56 2.77
CA ASN A 206 0.60 -4.80 3.07
C ASN A 206 2.06 -4.57 3.46
N PHE A 207 2.57 -5.45 4.33
CA PHE A 207 4.00 -5.51 4.63
C PHE A 207 4.78 -6.15 3.48
N LEU A 208 5.90 -5.52 3.12
CA LEU A 208 6.91 -6.12 2.26
C LEU A 208 8.21 -6.44 3.01
N PHE A 209 8.55 -5.61 4.01
CA PHE A 209 9.74 -5.79 4.83
C PHE A 209 9.61 -5.03 6.16
N ALA A 210 10.20 -5.59 7.22
CA ALA A 210 10.43 -4.94 8.50
C ALA A 210 11.81 -5.36 9.02
N GLY A 211 12.68 -4.42 9.37
CA GLY A 211 14.05 -4.69 9.83
C GLY A 211 14.95 -3.48 9.68
N ASP A 212 16.27 -3.67 9.77
CA ASP A 212 17.27 -2.62 9.61
C ASP A 212 17.75 -2.58 8.15
N LEU A 213 17.20 -1.66 7.37
CA LEU A 213 17.49 -1.56 5.94
C LEU A 213 18.70 -0.67 5.64
N ASP A 214 18.98 0.33 6.46
CA ASP A 214 20.06 1.29 6.24
C ASP A 214 21.26 1.09 7.17
N GLY A 215 21.24 0.10 8.07
CA GLY A 215 22.36 -0.33 8.89
C GLY A 215 22.54 0.48 10.18
N ASP A 216 21.54 1.22 10.62
CA ASP A 216 21.58 2.06 11.83
C ASP A 216 21.12 1.32 13.10
N SER A 217 20.81 0.03 12.98
CA SER A 217 20.31 -0.86 14.05
C SER A 217 18.96 -0.45 14.63
N LYS A 218 18.14 0.27 13.84
CA LYS A 218 16.77 0.61 14.17
C LYS A 218 15.80 0.02 13.16
N LEU A 219 14.51 0.09 13.49
CA LEU A 219 13.47 -0.48 12.65
C LEU A 219 13.15 0.41 11.44
N ASP A 220 13.18 -0.19 10.27
CA ASP A 220 12.68 0.36 9.02
C ASP A 220 11.54 -0.50 8.49
N LEU A 221 10.70 0.08 7.63
CA LEU A 221 9.55 -0.60 7.03
C LEU A 221 9.52 -0.36 5.51
N VAL A 222 9.12 -1.39 4.77
CA VAL A 222 8.69 -1.26 3.37
C VAL A 222 7.26 -1.76 3.28
N LEU A 223 6.37 -0.92 2.75
CA LEU A 223 4.93 -1.18 2.69
C LEU A 223 4.44 -1.02 1.25
N SER A 224 3.55 -1.91 0.84
CA SER A 224 2.66 -1.70 -0.29
C SER A 224 1.42 -0.96 0.20
N ALA A 225 1.03 0.09 -0.46
CA ALA A 225 -0.05 0.97 -0.03
C ALA A 225 -0.83 1.51 -1.23
N PRO A 226 -1.36 0.65 -2.11
CA PRO A 226 -2.16 1.07 -3.24
C PRO A 226 -3.38 1.86 -2.76
N THR A 227 -3.87 2.80 -3.56
CA THR A 227 -5.13 3.52 -3.29
C THR A 227 -6.32 2.83 -3.93
N ASP A 228 -6.07 1.98 -4.91
CA ASP A 228 -7.03 1.10 -5.58
C ASP A 228 -6.30 -0.13 -6.15
N TYR A 229 -7.04 -1.03 -6.80
CA TYR A 229 -6.49 -2.26 -7.39
C TYR A 229 -5.74 -2.03 -8.71
N GLU A 230 -5.81 -0.83 -9.28
CA GLU A 230 -5.19 -0.47 -10.56
C GLU A 230 -3.90 0.31 -10.39
N ASN A 231 -3.43 0.52 -9.17
CA ASN A 231 -2.16 1.19 -8.94
C ASN A 231 -1.19 0.39 -8.08
N LEU A 232 0.08 0.65 -8.34
CA LEU A 232 1.19 0.25 -7.50
C LEU A 232 1.63 1.46 -6.71
N ARG A 233 1.69 1.33 -5.39
CA ARG A 233 2.27 2.36 -4.53
C ARG A 233 3.08 1.70 -3.43
N ILE A 234 4.38 1.97 -3.40
CA ILE A 234 5.29 1.42 -2.41
C ILE A 234 5.95 2.56 -1.64
N PHE A 235 5.97 2.41 -0.33
CA PHE A 235 6.67 3.30 0.58
C PHE A 235 7.85 2.60 1.21
N MET A 236 8.95 3.34 1.35
CA MET A 236 10.06 2.99 2.21
C MET A 236 10.16 4.02 3.34
N PHE A 237 10.07 3.54 4.57
CA PHE A 237 10.24 4.33 5.79
C PHE A 237 11.53 3.93 6.47
N LEU A 238 12.39 4.90 6.77
CA LEU A 238 13.65 4.67 7.48
C LEU A 238 13.66 5.41 8.82
N SER A 239 14.29 4.80 9.81
CA SER A 239 14.53 5.41 11.11
C SER A 239 15.44 6.63 11.00
N SER A 240 16.44 6.59 10.10
CA SER A 240 17.36 7.70 9.82
C SER A 240 16.66 8.92 9.16
N CYS A 241 15.48 8.72 8.60
CA CYS A 241 14.64 9.78 8.01
C CYS A 241 13.53 10.26 8.95
N ALA A 242 13.48 9.76 10.20
CA ALA A 242 12.44 10.09 11.15
C ALA A 242 12.41 11.60 11.47
N PRO A 243 11.23 12.26 11.38
CA PRO A 243 11.04 13.59 11.95
C PRO A 243 11.23 13.57 13.48
N PRO A 244 11.50 14.70 14.11
CA PRO A 244 11.54 14.79 15.57
C PRO A 244 10.24 14.24 16.20
N GLY A 245 10.40 13.35 17.18
CA GLY A 245 9.28 12.72 17.89
C GLY A 245 8.71 11.47 17.22
N LEU A 246 9.17 11.09 16.02
CA LEU A 246 8.76 9.86 15.34
C LEU A 246 9.92 8.83 15.32
N GLN A 247 9.56 7.57 15.21
CA GLN A 247 10.54 6.47 15.15
C GLN A 247 11.02 6.20 13.73
N ILE A 248 10.19 6.49 12.73
CA ILE A 248 10.48 6.31 11.31
C ILE A 248 9.92 7.47 10.49
N GLY A 249 10.50 7.73 9.33
CA GLY A 249 10.04 8.75 8.40
C GLY A 249 10.08 8.28 6.96
N LYS A 250 9.23 8.84 6.11
CA LYS A 250 9.16 8.49 4.69
C LYS A 250 10.47 8.87 3.99
N ALA A 251 11.18 7.88 3.48
CA ALA A 251 12.46 8.01 2.79
C ALA A 251 12.34 7.92 1.28
N ALA A 252 11.41 7.12 0.78
CA ALA A 252 11.10 6.97 -0.64
C ALA A 252 9.64 6.56 -0.86
N GLU A 253 9.18 6.84 -2.07
CA GLU A 253 7.89 6.42 -2.59
C GLU A 253 8.00 6.18 -4.10
N ILE A 254 7.30 5.16 -4.59
CA ILE A 254 7.02 4.97 -6.00
C ILE A 254 5.53 4.78 -6.18
N VAL A 255 4.99 5.41 -7.21
CA VAL A 255 3.61 5.25 -7.68
C VAL A 255 3.68 4.93 -9.15
N ASP A 256 2.96 3.92 -9.59
CA ASP A 256 2.70 3.60 -11.00
C ASP A 256 1.23 3.23 -11.13
N ASP A 257 0.58 3.77 -12.14
CA ASP A 257 -0.83 3.54 -12.41
C ASP A 257 -0.93 2.63 -13.63
N PHE A 258 -1.75 1.59 -13.55
CA PHE A 258 -1.97 0.64 -14.63
C PHE A 258 -3.47 0.44 -14.95
N SER A 259 -4.26 1.47 -14.62
CA SER A 259 -5.68 1.50 -14.99
C SER A 259 -5.88 1.32 -16.51
N CYS A 260 -6.87 0.55 -16.85
CA CYS A 260 -7.37 0.42 -18.20
C CYS A 260 -8.48 1.48 -18.44
#